data_d25769f2ca0a7bc7d376d3b8f4713b17
#
_entry.id   d25769f2ca0a7bc7d376d3b8f4713b17
#
_cell.length_a   1.000
_cell.length_b   1.000
_cell.length_c   1.000
_cell.angle_alpha   90.00
_cell.angle_beta   90.00
_cell.angle_gamma   90.00
#
_symmetry.space_group_name_H-M   'P 1'
#
loop_
_entity.id
_entity.type
_entity.pdbx_description
1 polymer ?
#
loop_
_entity_poly.entity_id
_entity_poly.type
_entity_poly.pdbx_seq_one_letter_code
_entity_poly.pdbx_strand_id
1 'polypeptide(L)'
;MLIGLDKQTIKPTVVGIDLQKLKSSYNVVVDTTGATYPIYDYKEDREQFISHINITDGTMFNRLTIGTYKADLGIGLFCYLDISKMGADDCNLVPYTVEGFKVYTDKCIQYIEDRYGVRLHNNSYKGELMEMNITIELTEKFNNYSHLLELMAKLTPSKKRYKAELYYDKENECTGIKLKNKSMTKKVYDKRKQMETEKEVKIVLDKEYMRIEDTLLHQNKIKDVFDTYNISEITDAAVMEYMKKSINEDLIKPLEKHIAEGNKKLLKIAKAENKNNNKKWIQSFIISALTETIKGVPILVDKQQILDTIKAIDKKNYSRSIKRAAKDLDKLNGYIGNFEKLSEIKNKCEIQ
;
A
#
# COMPACT_ATOMS: atom_id res chain seq x y z
N MET A 1 1.90 1.06 -15.88
CA MET A 1 2.14 0.55 -14.50
C MET A 1 3.57 0.88 -14.09
N LEU A 2 3.75 1.49 -12.91
CA LEU A 2 5.06 1.82 -12.33
C LEU A 2 5.21 1.01 -11.04
N ILE A 3 6.29 0.24 -10.92
CA ILE A 3 6.57 -0.61 -9.74
C ILE A 3 7.96 -0.30 -9.24
N GLY A 4 8.14 -0.29 -7.92
CA GLY A 4 9.46 -0.17 -7.30
C GLY A 4 9.42 0.14 -5.82
N LEU A 5 10.52 0.68 -5.32
CA LEU A 5 10.75 1.04 -3.92
C LEU A 5 10.42 2.50 -3.68
N ASP A 6 9.82 2.81 -2.53
CA ASP A 6 9.46 4.17 -2.16
C ASP A 6 10.18 4.61 -0.88
N LYS A 7 9.97 3.90 0.21
CA LYS A 7 10.60 4.18 1.51
C LYS A 7 11.34 2.97 2.04
N GLN A 8 12.53 3.21 2.56
CA GLN A 8 13.36 2.19 3.18
C GLN A 8 13.95 2.70 4.49
N THR A 9 14.06 1.82 5.47
CA THR A 9 14.92 2.02 6.63
C THR A 9 16.01 0.96 6.56
N ILE A 10 17.26 1.39 6.51
CA ILE A 10 18.43 0.50 6.50
C ILE A 10 19.24 0.64 7.77
N LYS A 11 20.08 -0.37 8.05
CA LYS A 11 21.01 -0.42 9.20
C LYS A 11 22.47 -0.34 8.72
N PRO A 12 23.01 0.85 8.44
CA PRO A 12 24.42 1.00 8.13
C PRO A 12 25.27 0.82 9.39
N THR A 13 26.55 0.52 9.20
CA THR A 13 27.52 0.47 10.31
C THR A 13 28.16 1.85 10.49
N VAL A 14 28.17 2.36 11.69
CA VAL A 14 28.88 3.61 12.02
C VAL A 14 30.37 3.30 12.14
N VAL A 15 31.18 3.99 11.36
CA VAL A 15 32.66 3.87 11.37
C VAL A 15 33.29 4.94 12.26
N GLY A 16 32.71 6.14 12.27
CA GLY A 16 33.18 7.23 13.08
C GLY A 16 32.38 8.51 12.90
N ILE A 17 32.69 9.50 13.71
CA ILE A 17 32.03 10.80 13.70
C ILE A 17 33.06 11.94 13.74
N ASP A 18 32.62 13.12 13.32
CA ASP A 18 33.21 14.41 13.61
C ASP A 18 32.28 15.13 14.60
N LEU A 19 32.57 15.01 15.88
CA LEU A 19 31.69 15.51 16.95
C LEU A 19 31.53 17.03 16.89
N GLN A 20 32.57 17.76 16.49
CA GLN A 20 32.53 19.22 16.38
C GLN A 20 31.57 19.65 15.29
N LYS A 21 31.66 19.01 14.13
CA LYS A 21 30.77 19.26 12.97
C LYS A 21 29.31 18.89 13.30
N LEU A 22 29.09 17.75 13.95
CA LEU A 22 27.76 17.33 14.41
C LEU A 22 27.12 18.38 15.32
N LYS A 23 27.84 18.82 16.36
CA LYS A 23 27.33 19.81 17.32
C LYS A 23 27.09 21.19 16.73
N SER A 24 27.75 21.54 15.64
CA SER A 24 27.57 22.81 14.94
C SER A 24 26.33 22.82 14.01
N SER A 25 25.72 21.68 13.74
CA SER A 25 24.60 21.55 12.81
C SER A 25 23.26 21.75 13.55
N TYR A 26 22.39 22.62 13.05
CA TYR A 26 21.15 23.06 13.71
C TYR A 26 20.05 21.98 13.81
N ASN A 27 20.09 20.97 12.94
CA ASN A 27 19.11 19.88 12.88
C ASN A 27 19.64 18.56 13.46
N VAL A 28 20.64 18.67 14.36
CA VAL A 28 21.28 17.54 15.01
C VAL A 28 21.06 17.61 16.51
N VAL A 29 20.64 16.51 17.09
CA VAL A 29 20.58 16.31 18.55
C VAL A 29 21.65 15.28 18.92
N VAL A 30 22.57 15.65 19.80
CA VAL A 30 23.59 14.76 20.38
C VAL A 30 23.36 14.69 21.88
N ASP A 31 23.06 13.50 22.39
CA ASP A 31 22.92 13.25 23.81
C ASP A 31 24.11 12.39 24.32
N THR A 32 24.74 12.84 25.40
CA THR A 32 25.83 12.14 26.05
C THR A 32 25.45 11.62 27.43
N THR A 33 24.21 11.82 27.87
CA THR A 33 23.75 11.45 29.21
C THR A 33 23.71 9.93 29.35
N GLY A 34 24.43 9.40 30.33
CA GLY A 34 24.51 7.97 30.61
C GLY A 34 25.15 7.14 29.50
N ALA A 35 25.93 7.78 28.64
CA ALA A 35 26.60 7.11 27.52
C ALA A 35 27.66 6.12 28.03
N THR A 36 27.62 4.91 27.50
CA THR A 36 28.50 3.81 27.91
C THR A 36 29.20 3.15 26.73
N TYR A 37 28.81 3.52 25.49
CA TYR A 37 29.39 2.96 24.27
C TYR A 37 30.21 4.02 23.53
N PRO A 38 31.52 3.76 23.25
CA PRO A 38 32.37 4.69 22.56
C PRO A 38 32.06 4.69 21.04
N ILE A 39 32.07 5.90 20.48
CA ILE A 39 32.09 6.10 19.01
C ILE A 39 33.40 6.84 18.71
N TYR A 40 34.13 6.38 17.70
CA TYR A 40 35.39 6.98 17.31
C TYR A 40 35.18 8.35 16.65
N ASP A 41 35.80 9.39 17.22
CA ASP A 41 35.88 10.71 16.62
C ASP A 41 37.16 10.80 15.79
N TYR A 42 37.01 10.76 14.46
CA TYR A 42 38.13 10.72 13.52
C TYR A 42 38.83 12.06 13.33
N LYS A 43 38.30 13.15 13.88
CA LYS A 43 38.96 14.47 13.90
C LYS A 43 39.82 14.66 15.13
N GLU A 44 39.30 14.24 16.28
CA GLU A 44 40.01 14.34 17.56
C GLU A 44 40.90 13.12 17.82
N ASP A 45 40.83 12.11 16.93
CA ASP A 45 41.55 10.83 17.05
C ASP A 45 41.38 10.15 18.44
N ARG A 46 40.14 10.14 18.93
CA ARG A 46 39.77 9.56 20.22
C ARG A 46 38.34 9.02 20.26
N GLU A 47 38.07 8.19 21.23
CA GLU A 47 36.72 7.72 21.52
C GLU A 47 35.90 8.80 22.23
N GLN A 48 34.63 8.94 21.83
CA GLN A 48 33.63 9.80 22.44
C GLN A 48 32.47 8.97 22.94
N PHE A 49 32.05 9.19 24.17
CA PHE A 49 30.90 8.48 24.74
C PHE A 49 29.60 9.24 24.42
N ILE A 50 28.78 8.65 23.57
CA ILE A 50 27.51 9.24 23.10
C ILE A 50 26.41 8.21 23.28
N SER A 51 25.30 8.61 23.90
CA SER A 51 24.13 7.75 24.07
C SER A 51 23.22 7.76 22.85
N HIS A 52 23.08 8.93 22.23
CA HIS A 52 22.15 9.11 21.11
C HIS A 52 22.57 10.24 20.17
N ILE A 53 22.45 9.99 18.87
CA ILE A 53 22.52 11.00 17.82
C ILE A 53 21.25 10.89 16.98
N ASN A 54 20.60 12.01 16.76
CA ASN A 54 19.45 12.09 15.85
C ASN A 54 19.64 13.26 14.89
N ILE A 55 19.63 12.97 13.58
CA ILE A 55 19.73 13.95 12.51
C ILE A 55 18.43 13.88 11.72
N THR A 56 17.77 15.01 11.55
CA THR A 56 16.59 15.13 10.68
C THR A 56 16.95 16.04 9.51
N ASP A 57 16.90 15.55 8.28
CA ASP A 57 17.29 16.33 7.11
C ASP A 57 16.07 16.81 6.31
N GLY A 58 15.33 15.95 5.68
CA GLY A 58 14.21 16.34 4.83
C GLY A 58 14.61 16.70 3.40
N THR A 59 15.90 16.71 3.06
CA THR A 59 16.42 17.01 1.71
C THR A 59 16.87 15.73 1.01
N MET A 60 17.82 15.00 1.63
CA MET A 60 18.37 13.78 1.05
C MET A 60 17.87 12.52 1.74
N PHE A 61 17.54 12.61 3.02
CA PHE A 61 16.98 11.53 3.82
C PHE A 61 16.02 12.10 4.87
N ASN A 62 15.20 11.26 5.48
CA ASN A 62 14.28 11.73 6.51
C ASN A 62 15.01 11.88 7.85
N ARG A 63 15.65 10.81 8.30
CA ARG A 63 16.27 10.76 9.60
C ARG A 63 17.42 9.75 9.65
N LEU A 64 18.48 10.11 10.34
CA LEU A 64 19.53 9.21 10.82
C LEU A 64 19.45 9.14 12.33
N THR A 65 19.34 7.95 12.88
CA THR A 65 19.33 7.70 14.32
C THR A 65 20.45 6.74 14.68
N ILE A 66 21.33 7.14 15.57
CA ILE A 66 22.38 6.31 16.15
C ILE A 66 22.15 6.28 17.65
N GLY A 67 22.19 5.12 18.27
CA GLY A 67 21.99 4.99 19.71
C GLY A 67 22.54 3.68 20.24
N THR A 68 22.49 3.53 21.56
CA THR A 68 22.96 2.35 22.25
C THR A 68 21.80 1.51 22.77
N TYR A 69 22.01 0.22 22.87
CA TYR A 69 21.04 -0.71 23.46
C TYR A 69 21.77 -1.70 24.39
N LYS A 70 21.07 -2.13 25.44
CA LYS A 70 21.56 -3.22 26.30
C LYS A 70 21.24 -4.56 25.66
N ALA A 71 22.27 -5.39 25.51
CA ALA A 71 22.13 -6.78 25.10
C ALA A 71 22.61 -7.69 26.26
N ASP A 72 22.27 -8.96 26.22
CA ASP A 72 22.67 -9.94 27.25
C ASP A 72 24.19 -10.04 27.43
N LEU A 73 24.96 -9.74 26.38
CA LEU A 73 26.41 -9.79 26.34
C LEU A 73 27.08 -8.40 26.43
N GLY A 74 26.34 -7.34 26.75
CA GLY A 74 26.89 -5.99 26.86
C GLY A 74 26.04 -4.91 26.23
N ILE A 75 26.69 -3.80 25.84
CA ILE A 75 26.01 -2.67 25.17
C ILE A 75 26.37 -2.70 23.70
N GLY A 76 25.37 -2.64 22.84
CA GLY A 76 25.51 -2.57 21.38
C GLY A 76 25.17 -1.19 20.83
N LEU A 77 25.66 -0.92 19.62
CA LEU A 77 25.28 0.26 18.84
C LEU A 77 24.24 -0.12 17.78
N PHE A 78 23.24 0.70 17.61
CA PHE A 78 22.35 0.62 16.46
C PHE A 78 22.42 1.88 15.63
N CYS A 79 22.22 1.73 14.32
CA CYS A 79 22.12 2.85 13.40
C CYS A 79 20.94 2.57 12.46
N TYR A 80 20.04 3.53 12.34
CA TYR A 80 18.91 3.48 11.40
C TYR A 80 18.95 4.70 10.49
N LEU A 81 18.96 4.47 9.18
CA LEU A 81 18.86 5.50 8.16
C LEU A 81 17.54 5.34 7.43
N ASP A 82 16.64 6.30 7.65
CA ASP A 82 15.34 6.38 6.97
C ASP A 82 15.47 7.15 5.67
N ILE A 83 15.30 6.48 4.56
CA ILE A 83 15.33 7.04 3.21
C ILE A 83 13.94 6.94 2.60
N SER A 84 13.39 8.03 2.11
CA SER A 84 12.23 8.05 1.23
C SER A 84 12.61 8.73 -0.07
N LYS A 85 11.79 8.55 -1.10
CA LYS A 85 11.99 9.26 -2.35
C LYS A 85 11.76 10.76 -2.12
N MET A 86 12.86 11.50 -1.97
CA MET A 86 12.85 12.94 -1.78
C MET A 86 13.67 13.59 -2.88
N GLY A 87 13.09 14.56 -3.59
CA GLY A 87 13.81 15.44 -4.49
C GLY A 87 14.26 14.90 -5.84
N ALA A 88 13.93 13.65 -6.21
CA ALA A 88 14.30 13.12 -7.53
C ALA A 88 13.35 13.62 -8.64
N ASP A 89 12.09 13.82 -8.31
CA ASP A 89 11.10 14.54 -9.08
C ASP A 89 10.05 15.10 -8.11
N ASP A 90 9.47 16.23 -8.47
CA ASP A 90 8.48 16.91 -7.60
C ASP A 90 7.23 16.09 -7.36
N CYS A 91 7.06 14.96 -8.06
CA CYS A 91 5.80 14.23 -8.08
C CYS A 91 5.74 13.01 -7.19
N ASN A 92 6.84 12.40 -6.77
CA ASN A 92 6.82 11.09 -6.10
C ASN A 92 5.87 10.06 -6.80
N LEU A 93 5.72 10.17 -8.13
CA LEU A 93 4.86 9.28 -8.92
C LEU A 93 5.63 8.04 -9.36
N VAL A 94 6.91 8.22 -9.71
CA VAL A 94 7.79 7.15 -10.18
C VAL A 94 8.62 6.61 -9.03
N PRO A 95 8.44 5.34 -8.60
CA PRO A 95 9.26 4.73 -7.57
C PRO A 95 10.68 4.46 -8.06
N TYR A 96 11.62 4.27 -7.14
CA TYR A 96 12.96 3.81 -7.50
C TYR A 96 12.94 2.34 -7.93
N THR A 97 13.73 2.00 -8.94
CA THR A 97 14.19 0.62 -9.11
C THR A 97 15.07 0.23 -7.92
N VAL A 98 15.32 -1.05 -7.71
CA VAL A 98 16.23 -1.51 -6.65
C VAL A 98 17.63 -0.92 -6.87
N GLU A 99 18.11 -0.91 -8.11
CA GLU A 99 19.42 -0.32 -8.43
C GLU A 99 19.43 1.20 -8.22
N GLY A 100 18.38 1.89 -8.67
CA GLY A 100 18.23 3.32 -8.43
C GLY A 100 18.21 3.66 -6.94
N PHE A 101 17.58 2.81 -6.11
CA PHE A 101 17.58 2.96 -4.65
C PHE A 101 19.00 2.81 -4.07
N LYS A 102 19.79 1.83 -4.52
CA LYS A 102 21.20 1.67 -4.09
C LYS A 102 22.00 2.92 -4.38
N VAL A 103 21.96 3.39 -5.63
CA VAL A 103 22.68 4.61 -6.05
C VAL A 103 22.25 5.81 -5.20
N TYR A 104 20.95 5.95 -4.92
CA TYR A 104 20.46 7.04 -4.07
C TYR A 104 20.92 6.89 -2.61
N THR A 105 20.94 5.68 -2.07
CA THR A 105 21.42 5.39 -0.72
C THR A 105 22.89 5.76 -0.59
N ASP A 106 23.71 5.43 -1.56
CA ASP A 106 25.15 5.80 -1.55
C ASP A 106 25.36 7.31 -1.56
N LYS A 107 24.54 8.03 -2.35
CA LYS A 107 24.53 9.50 -2.32
C LYS A 107 24.11 10.05 -0.96
N CYS A 108 23.11 9.46 -0.31
CA CYS A 108 22.70 9.85 1.06
C CYS A 108 23.84 9.64 2.07
N ILE A 109 24.54 8.51 2.01
CA ILE A 109 25.66 8.20 2.91
C ILE A 109 26.80 9.20 2.70
N GLN A 110 27.17 9.49 1.47
CA GLN A 110 28.19 10.50 1.16
C GLN A 110 27.76 11.89 1.66
N TYR A 111 26.52 12.29 1.40
CA TYR A 111 25.97 13.55 1.90
C TYR A 111 26.00 13.65 3.42
N ILE A 112 25.72 12.54 4.15
CA ILE A 112 25.79 12.48 5.61
C ILE A 112 27.21 12.72 6.10
N GLU A 113 28.20 12.11 5.48
CA GLU A 113 29.63 12.36 5.82
C GLU A 113 30.01 13.80 5.53
N ASP A 114 29.72 14.30 4.32
CA ASP A 114 30.11 15.63 3.88
C ASP A 114 29.45 16.75 4.68
N ARG A 115 28.19 16.58 5.07
CA ARG A 115 27.42 17.62 5.76
C ARG A 115 27.49 17.52 7.27
N TYR A 116 27.40 16.32 7.81
CA TYR A 116 27.26 16.07 9.25
C TYR A 116 28.50 15.44 9.87
N GLY A 117 29.43 14.96 9.07
CA GLY A 117 30.65 14.31 9.59
C GLY A 117 30.37 12.93 10.22
N VAL A 118 29.36 12.23 9.77
CA VAL A 118 29.10 10.85 10.21
C VAL A 118 29.52 9.88 9.12
N ARG A 119 30.56 9.09 9.40
CA ARG A 119 31.03 8.06 8.48
C ARG A 119 30.24 6.78 8.69
N LEU A 120 29.56 6.38 7.62
CA LEU A 120 28.76 5.15 7.57
C LEU A 120 29.38 4.18 6.59
N HIS A 121 29.47 2.92 7.00
CA HIS A 121 29.94 1.87 6.11
C HIS A 121 28.75 1.16 5.47
N ASN A 122 28.80 1.03 4.15
CA ASN A 122 27.70 0.54 3.33
C ASN A 122 27.72 -0.99 3.13
N ASN A 123 28.37 -1.75 4.00
CA ASN A 123 28.54 -3.21 3.86
C ASN A 123 27.24 -4.00 3.90
N SER A 124 26.15 -3.39 4.25
CA SER A 124 24.89 -4.10 4.28
C SER A 124 23.73 -3.11 4.20
N TYR A 125 23.10 -3.07 3.07
CA TYR A 125 21.75 -2.54 2.90
C TYR A 125 20.74 -3.40 3.71
N LYS A 126 21.07 -3.73 4.96
CA LYS A 126 20.19 -4.53 5.83
C LYS A 126 18.90 -3.77 6.05
N GLY A 127 17.83 -4.24 5.44
CA GLY A 127 16.52 -3.61 5.54
C GLY A 127 15.89 -3.86 6.91
N GLU A 128 15.44 -2.80 7.55
CA GLU A 128 14.56 -2.86 8.73
C GLU A 128 13.11 -2.61 8.35
N LEU A 129 12.90 -1.75 7.36
CA LEU A 129 11.60 -1.47 6.77
C LEU A 129 11.78 -1.37 5.25
N MET A 130 10.84 -1.94 4.51
CA MET A 130 10.82 -1.88 3.06
C MET A 130 9.41 -1.56 2.58
N GLU A 131 9.24 -0.42 1.93
CA GLU A 131 7.99 0.00 1.29
C GLU A 131 8.13 -0.11 -0.22
N MET A 132 7.21 -0.85 -0.80
CA MET A 132 7.11 -1.10 -2.24
C MET A 132 5.76 -0.60 -2.73
N ASN A 133 5.69 -0.14 -3.97
CA ASN A 133 4.42 0.30 -4.53
C ASN A 133 4.22 -0.10 -5.99
N ILE A 134 2.95 -0.15 -6.36
CA ILE A 134 2.47 -0.15 -7.74
C ILE A 134 1.58 1.07 -7.92
N THR A 135 1.86 1.86 -8.96
CA THR A 135 1.00 2.97 -9.37
C THR A 135 0.39 2.64 -10.73
N ILE A 136 -0.93 2.67 -10.78
CA ILE A 136 -1.71 2.42 -11.99
C ILE A 136 -2.52 3.67 -12.37
N GLU A 137 -2.58 3.96 -13.66
CA GLU A 137 -3.44 5.00 -14.22
C GLU A 137 -4.87 4.44 -14.33
N LEU A 138 -5.86 5.18 -13.87
CA LEU A 138 -7.26 4.79 -13.92
C LEU A 138 -7.94 5.35 -15.18
N THR A 139 -8.96 4.68 -15.68
CA THR A 139 -9.78 5.14 -16.80
C THR A 139 -10.90 6.07 -16.36
N GLU A 140 -11.30 6.00 -15.10
CA GLU A 140 -12.34 6.82 -14.48
C GLU A 140 -11.79 7.61 -13.30
N LYS A 141 -12.60 8.54 -12.77
CA LYS A 141 -12.28 9.26 -11.54
C LYS A 141 -12.14 8.28 -10.37
N PHE A 142 -11.18 8.53 -9.50
CA PHE A 142 -10.90 7.66 -8.35
C PHE A 142 -12.15 7.44 -7.47
N ASN A 143 -12.99 8.43 -7.29
CA ASN A 143 -14.21 8.34 -6.49
C ASN A 143 -15.16 7.22 -6.97
N ASN A 144 -15.14 6.88 -8.25
CA ASN A 144 -15.92 5.77 -8.79
C ASN A 144 -15.47 4.40 -8.25
N TYR A 145 -14.30 4.31 -7.63
CA TYR A 145 -13.76 3.08 -7.01
C TYR A 145 -14.05 2.99 -5.50
N SER A 146 -14.62 4.04 -4.87
CA SER A 146 -14.84 4.13 -3.42
C SER A 146 -15.54 2.89 -2.87
N HIS A 147 -16.64 2.46 -3.49
CA HIS A 147 -17.38 1.27 -3.05
C HIS A 147 -16.55 -0.02 -3.16
N LEU A 148 -15.73 -0.16 -4.20
CA LEU A 148 -14.83 -1.31 -4.36
C LEU A 148 -13.77 -1.35 -3.24
N LEU A 149 -13.22 -0.19 -2.87
CA LEU A 149 -12.27 -0.07 -1.76
C LEU A 149 -12.90 -0.46 -0.42
N GLU A 150 -14.13 0.00 -0.15
CA GLU A 150 -14.86 -0.39 1.06
C GLU A 150 -15.08 -1.90 1.14
N LEU A 151 -15.39 -2.55 0.01
CA LEU A 151 -15.53 -3.99 -0.06
C LEU A 151 -14.20 -4.71 0.16
N MET A 152 -13.12 -4.22 -0.43
CA MET A 152 -11.77 -4.74 -0.18
C MET A 152 -11.43 -4.69 1.32
N ALA A 153 -11.75 -3.60 2.00
CA ALA A 153 -11.53 -3.47 3.44
C ALA A 153 -12.36 -4.49 4.26
N LYS A 154 -13.62 -4.72 3.89
CA LYS A 154 -14.53 -5.67 4.57
C LYS A 154 -14.20 -7.13 4.30
N LEU A 155 -13.61 -7.44 3.14
CA LEU A 155 -13.31 -8.80 2.68
C LEU A 155 -11.87 -9.25 2.93
N THR A 156 -11.12 -8.54 3.75
CA THR A 156 -9.71 -8.89 4.05
C THR A 156 -9.54 -10.34 4.52
N PRO A 157 -8.44 -11.02 4.13
CA PRO A 157 -8.19 -12.39 4.55
C PRO A 157 -8.07 -12.51 6.06
N SER A 158 -8.97 -13.26 6.69
CA SER A 158 -8.97 -13.48 8.14
C SER A 158 -7.68 -14.10 8.68
N LYS A 159 -7.00 -14.92 7.88
CA LYS A 159 -5.73 -15.56 8.23
C LYS A 159 -4.60 -14.55 8.50
N LYS A 160 -4.59 -13.41 7.82
CA LYS A 160 -3.56 -12.37 7.98
C LYS A 160 -3.85 -11.42 9.14
N ARG A 161 -5.02 -11.50 9.78
CA ARG A 161 -5.43 -10.68 10.93
C ARG A 161 -5.24 -9.19 10.71
N TYR A 162 -5.57 -8.71 9.52
CA TYR A 162 -5.53 -7.28 9.23
C TYR A 162 -6.57 -6.52 10.04
N LYS A 163 -6.17 -5.34 10.51
CA LYS A 163 -7.09 -4.27 10.89
C LYS A 163 -7.24 -3.36 9.69
N ALA A 164 -8.48 -3.12 9.27
CA ALA A 164 -8.79 -2.24 8.15
C ALA A 164 -9.16 -0.85 8.68
N GLU A 165 -8.59 0.18 8.06
CA GLU A 165 -8.92 1.59 8.23
C GLU A 165 -9.35 2.13 6.88
N LEU A 166 -10.40 2.94 6.85
CA LEU A 166 -10.92 3.60 5.65
C LEU A 166 -10.63 5.10 5.76
N TYR A 167 -10.21 5.69 4.67
CA TYR A 167 -10.01 7.13 4.57
C TYR A 167 -11.13 7.75 3.75
N TYR A 168 -11.71 8.80 4.27
CA TYR A 168 -12.78 9.54 3.61
C TYR A 168 -12.38 11.00 3.43
N ASP A 169 -12.87 11.60 2.37
CA ASP A 169 -12.74 13.05 2.17
C ASP A 169 -13.87 13.82 2.86
N LYS A 170 -13.90 15.14 2.59
CA LYS A 170 -14.91 16.04 3.13
C LYS A 170 -16.33 15.77 2.60
N GLU A 171 -16.42 15.11 1.45
CA GLU A 171 -17.66 14.72 0.78
C GLU A 171 -18.11 13.32 1.20
N ASN A 172 -17.40 12.71 2.16
CA ASN A 172 -17.62 11.37 2.68
C ASN A 172 -17.44 10.26 1.63
N GLU A 173 -16.57 10.51 0.64
CA GLU A 173 -16.16 9.51 -0.34
C GLU A 173 -14.88 8.81 0.11
N CYS A 174 -14.83 7.49 -0.05
CA CYS A 174 -13.66 6.71 0.33
C CYS A 174 -12.49 6.99 -0.62
N THR A 175 -11.44 7.61 -0.10
CA THR A 175 -10.23 7.98 -0.82
C THR A 175 -9.08 7.01 -0.63
N GLY A 176 -9.27 5.98 0.19
CA GLY A 176 -8.28 4.95 0.39
C GLY A 176 -8.61 4.00 1.53
N ILE A 177 -7.83 2.92 1.55
CA ILE A 177 -7.88 1.92 2.62
C ILE A 177 -6.47 1.64 3.13
N LYS A 178 -6.38 1.25 4.40
CA LYS A 178 -5.16 0.75 5.01
C LYS A 178 -5.47 -0.54 5.75
N LEU A 179 -4.74 -1.57 5.40
CA LEU A 179 -4.79 -2.88 6.04
C LEU A 179 -3.49 -3.06 6.80
N LYS A 180 -3.56 -3.21 8.12
CA LYS A 180 -2.37 -3.32 8.98
C LYS A 180 -2.43 -4.53 9.87
N ASN A 181 -1.32 -5.26 9.97
CA ASN A 181 -1.05 -6.26 11.00
C ASN A 181 0.31 -6.00 11.67
N LYS A 182 0.80 -6.94 12.47
CA LYS A 182 2.06 -6.77 13.23
C LYS A 182 3.30 -6.65 12.34
N SER A 183 3.29 -7.24 11.14
CA SER A 183 4.48 -7.39 10.30
C SER A 183 4.40 -6.64 8.97
N MET A 184 3.23 -6.16 8.58
CA MET A 184 3.07 -5.44 7.32
C MET A 184 1.89 -4.46 7.33
N THR A 185 1.98 -3.48 6.46
CA THR A 185 0.89 -2.56 6.13
C THR A 185 0.68 -2.56 4.63
N LYS A 186 -0.58 -2.62 4.20
CA LYS A 186 -0.98 -2.43 2.81
C LYS A 186 -1.86 -1.18 2.74
N LYS A 187 -1.61 -0.31 1.76
CA LYS A 187 -2.43 0.87 1.49
C LYS A 187 -2.89 0.85 0.04
N VAL A 188 -4.11 1.28 -0.19
CA VAL A 188 -4.63 1.58 -1.54
C VAL A 188 -5.26 2.95 -1.46
N TYR A 189 -4.84 3.89 -2.31
CA TYR A 189 -5.31 5.26 -2.19
C TYR A 189 -5.21 6.06 -3.48
N ASP A 190 -5.92 7.19 -3.50
CA ASP A 190 -5.85 8.21 -4.54
C ASP A 190 -4.51 8.95 -4.46
N LYS A 191 -3.61 8.62 -5.39
CA LYS A 191 -2.28 9.21 -5.43
C LYS A 191 -2.31 10.68 -5.83
N ARG A 192 -3.22 11.06 -6.73
CA ARG A 192 -3.40 12.45 -7.16
C ARG A 192 -3.80 13.32 -5.97
N LYS A 193 -4.84 12.91 -5.24
CA LYS A 193 -5.36 13.64 -4.08
C LYS A 193 -4.33 13.75 -2.96
N GLN A 194 -3.55 12.70 -2.72
CA GLN A 194 -2.44 12.74 -1.77
C GLN A 194 -1.43 13.83 -2.14
N MET A 195 -1.02 13.88 -3.41
CA MET A 195 -0.05 14.86 -3.88
C MET A 195 -0.57 16.31 -3.78
N GLU A 196 -1.84 16.52 -4.11
CA GLU A 196 -2.50 17.82 -3.98
C GLU A 196 -2.56 18.29 -2.51
N THR A 197 -2.66 17.36 -1.56
CA THR A 197 -2.78 17.66 -0.13
C THR A 197 -1.43 17.85 0.56
N GLU A 198 -0.43 17.06 0.21
CA GLU A 198 0.88 17.05 0.89
C GLU A 198 1.85 18.10 0.35
N LYS A 199 1.64 18.58 -0.85
CA LYS A 199 2.52 19.57 -1.48
C LYS A 199 1.71 20.79 -1.90
N GLU A 200 2.15 21.96 -1.45
CA GLU A 200 1.68 23.25 -1.99
C GLU A 200 2.00 23.43 -3.49
N VAL A 201 2.58 22.41 -4.11
CA VAL A 201 2.93 22.40 -5.53
C VAL A 201 1.71 21.97 -6.33
N LYS A 202 1.17 22.88 -7.12
CA LYS A 202 0.12 22.63 -8.11
C LYS A 202 0.67 21.78 -9.26
N ILE A 203 0.89 20.49 -9.02
CA ILE A 203 1.13 19.54 -10.10
C ILE A 203 -0.25 19.17 -10.64
N VAL A 204 -0.59 19.73 -11.78
CA VAL A 204 -1.79 19.32 -12.51
C VAL A 204 -1.49 17.98 -13.15
N LEU A 205 -1.92 16.91 -12.51
CA LEU A 205 -1.94 15.59 -13.15
C LEU A 205 -3.19 15.52 -14.03
N ASP A 206 -3.00 15.33 -15.32
CA ASP A 206 -4.10 15.20 -16.28
C ASP A 206 -4.89 13.89 -16.12
N LYS A 207 -4.40 13.00 -15.29
CA LYS A 207 -4.91 11.63 -15.15
C LYS A 207 -5.13 11.25 -13.69
N GLU A 208 -5.99 10.28 -13.48
CA GLU A 208 -6.27 9.70 -12.18
C GLU A 208 -5.33 8.52 -11.91
N TYR A 209 -4.82 8.43 -10.68
CA TYR A 209 -3.88 7.39 -10.29
C TYR A 209 -4.28 6.71 -8.99
N MET A 210 -4.27 5.39 -9.01
CA MET A 210 -4.36 4.56 -7.80
C MET A 210 -2.98 4.05 -7.44
N ARG A 211 -2.57 4.22 -6.19
CA ARG A 211 -1.35 3.62 -5.65
C ARG A 211 -1.70 2.52 -4.67
N ILE A 212 -1.02 1.40 -4.82
CA ILE A 212 -1.07 0.26 -3.90
C ILE A 212 0.32 0.10 -3.31
N GLU A 213 0.43 0.20 -1.99
CA GLU A 213 1.68 0.12 -1.26
C GLU A 213 1.67 -1.07 -0.31
N ASP A 214 2.78 -1.78 -0.24
CA ASP A 214 3.08 -2.77 0.79
C ASP A 214 4.31 -2.34 1.57
N THR A 215 4.17 -2.21 2.88
CA THR A 215 5.29 -1.94 3.79
C THR A 215 5.57 -3.18 4.64
N LEU A 216 6.74 -3.76 4.49
CA LEU A 216 7.27 -4.80 5.38
C LEU A 216 7.94 -4.12 6.58
N LEU A 217 7.43 -4.38 7.79
CA LEU A 217 7.74 -3.57 8.99
C LEU A 217 8.97 -4.05 9.78
N HIS A 218 9.54 -5.21 9.43
CA HIS A 218 10.65 -5.80 10.18
C HIS A 218 11.58 -6.58 9.26
N GLN A 219 12.86 -6.61 9.60
CA GLN A 219 13.90 -7.37 8.93
C GLN A 219 13.50 -8.83 8.66
N ASN A 220 12.94 -9.52 9.67
CA ASN A 220 12.48 -10.91 9.52
C ASN A 220 11.40 -11.03 8.45
N LYS A 221 10.51 -10.02 8.34
CA LYS A 221 9.45 -10.05 7.31
C LYS A 221 10.00 -9.85 5.90
N ILE A 222 11.04 -9.02 5.75
CA ILE A 222 11.75 -8.86 4.48
C ILE A 222 12.39 -10.21 4.09
N LYS A 223 13.07 -10.86 5.04
CA LYS A 223 13.67 -12.16 4.83
C LYS A 223 12.66 -13.25 4.48
N ASP A 224 11.52 -13.31 5.16
CA ASP A 224 10.43 -14.26 4.87
C ASP A 224 9.88 -14.12 3.44
N VAL A 225 9.96 -12.92 2.88
CA VAL A 225 9.42 -12.59 1.55
C VAL A 225 10.46 -12.82 0.45
N PHE A 226 11.72 -12.44 0.70
CA PHE A 226 12.76 -12.38 -0.33
C PHE A 226 13.95 -13.34 -0.08
N ASP A 227 13.88 -14.17 0.95
CA ASP A 227 14.97 -15.05 1.41
C ASP A 227 16.25 -14.32 1.84
N THR A 228 16.25 -13.00 1.79
CA THR A 228 17.32 -12.12 2.24
C THR A 228 16.76 -10.91 2.97
N TYR A 229 17.52 -10.34 3.89
CA TYR A 229 17.24 -9.03 4.47
C TYR A 229 18.10 -7.92 3.86
N ASN A 230 19.03 -8.28 2.96
CA ASN A 230 19.87 -7.32 2.25
C ASN A 230 19.13 -6.81 1.02
N ILE A 231 18.63 -5.56 1.08
CA ILE A 231 17.85 -4.97 -0.02
C ILE A 231 18.65 -4.96 -1.33
N SER A 232 19.97 -4.88 -1.26
CA SER A 232 20.81 -4.89 -2.45
C SER A 232 20.82 -6.23 -3.23
N GLU A 233 20.40 -7.29 -2.60
CA GLU A 233 20.30 -8.63 -3.21
C GLU A 233 18.91 -8.88 -3.83
N ILE A 234 17.93 -8.05 -3.49
CA ILE A 234 16.58 -8.11 -4.05
C ILE A 234 16.61 -7.56 -5.46
N THR A 235 15.87 -8.16 -6.37
CA THR A 235 15.76 -7.71 -7.76
C THR A 235 14.43 -7.00 -8.01
N ASP A 236 14.36 -6.12 -9.03
CA ASP A 236 13.11 -5.51 -9.45
C ASP A 236 12.07 -6.55 -9.86
N ALA A 237 12.50 -7.68 -10.46
CA ALA A 237 11.62 -8.78 -10.80
C ALA A 237 11.00 -9.43 -9.56
N ALA A 238 11.77 -9.63 -8.48
CA ALA A 238 11.27 -10.18 -7.23
C ALA A 238 10.28 -9.23 -6.55
N VAL A 239 10.54 -7.93 -6.57
CA VAL A 239 9.59 -6.89 -6.09
C VAL A 239 8.29 -6.94 -6.87
N MET A 240 8.38 -7.02 -8.20
CA MET A 240 7.21 -7.11 -9.08
C MET A 240 6.38 -8.37 -8.80
N GLU A 241 7.02 -9.52 -8.73
CA GLU A 241 6.35 -10.80 -8.45
C GLU A 241 5.64 -10.78 -7.09
N TYR A 242 6.35 -10.31 -6.06
CA TYR A 242 5.77 -10.15 -4.73
C TYR A 242 4.55 -9.24 -4.74
N MET A 243 4.63 -8.06 -5.34
CA MET A 243 3.53 -7.09 -5.38
C MET A 243 2.32 -7.65 -6.11
N LYS A 244 2.50 -8.28 -7.28
CA LYS A 244 1.41 -8.96 -8.00
C LYS A 244 0.74 -10.04 -7.15
N LYS A 245 1.53 -10.91 -6.53
CA LYS A 245 1.04 -11.96 -5.64
C LYS A 245 0.29 -11.39 -4.44
N SER A 246 0.85 -10.38 -3.80
CA SER A 246 0.28 -9.73 -2.62
C SER A 246 -1.06 -9.05 -2.92
N ILE A 247 -1.17 -8.33 -4.03
CA ILE A 247 -2.42 -7.71 -4.49
C ILE A 247 -3.46 -8.79 -4.80
N ASN A 248 -3.07 -9.83 -5.52
CA ASN A 248 -3.97 -10.92 -5.88
C ASN A 248 -4.54 -11.62 -4.63
N GLU A 249 -3.68 -11.99 -3.69
CA GLU A 249 -4.10 -12.73 -2.49
C GLU A 249 -4.91 -11.88 -1.50
N ASP A 250 -4.56 -10.61 -1.34
CA ASP A 250 -5.13 -9.77 -0.29
C ASP A 250 -6.32 -8.95 -0.74
N LEU A 251 -6.40 -8.58 -2.01
CA LEU A 251 -7.44 -7.70 -2.53
C LEU A 251 -8.33 -8.41 -3.55
N ILE A 252 -7.76 -9.11 -4.54
CA ILE A 252 -8.52 -9.63 -5.68
C ILE A 252 -9.25 -10.93 -5.33
N LYS A 253 -8.55 -11.97 -4.89
CA LYS A 253 -9.15 -13.27 -4.56
C LYS A 253 -10.28 -13.21 -3.54
N PRO A 254 -10.21 -12.40 -2.45
CA PRO A 254 -11.34 -12.25 -1.54
C PRO A 254 -12.59 -11.70 -2.21
N LEU A 255 -12.44 -10.72 -3.12
CA LEU A 255 -13.53 -10.18 -3.90
C LEU A 255 -14.10 -11.22 -4.88
N GLU A 256 -13.26 -11.90 -5.66
CA GLU A 256 -13.69 -12.95 -6.58
C GLU A 256 -14.46 -14.06 -5.89
N LYS A 257 -13.98 -14.47 -4.71
CA LYS A 257 -14.68 -15.46 -3.89
C LYS A 257 -16.05 -14.95 -3.43
N HIS A 258 -16.14 -13.71 -2.98
CA HIS A 258 -17.39 -13.08 -2.57
C HIS A 258 -18.37 -12.97 -3.75
N ILE A 259 -17.88 -12.61 -4.93
CA ILE A 259 -18.66 -12.60 -6.18
C ILE A 259 -19.21 -13.98 -6.50
N ALA A 260 -18.37 -15.01 -6.46
CA ALA A 260 -18.79 -16.39 -6.75
C ALA A 260 -19.86 -16.90 -5.74
N GLU A 261 -19.72 -16.56 -4.47
CA GLU A 261 -20.73 -16.85 -3.45
C GLU A 261 -22.03 -16.06 -3.69
N GLY A 262 -21.92 -14.77 -4.08
CA GLY A 262 -23.02 -13.90 -4.46
C GLY A 262 -23.82 -14.48 -5.62
N ASN A 263 -23.18 -14.93 -6.68
CA ASN A 263 -23.83 -15.53 -7.86
C ASN A 263 -24.67 -16.76 -7.48
N LYS A 264 -24.13 -17.63 -6.60
CA LYS A 264 -24.88 -18.78 -6.12
C LYS A 264 -26.13 -18.35 -5.32
N LYS A 265 -26.02 -17.27 -4.55
CA LYS A 265 -27.10 -16.74 -3.74
C LYS A 265 -28.17 -16.05 -4.61
N LEU A 266 -27.75 -15.27 -5.61
CA LEU A 266 -28.65 -14.65 -6.60
C LEU A 266 -29.55 -15.68 -7.29
N LEU A 267 -28.96 -16.79 -7.73
CA LEU A 267 -29.74 -17.85 -8.38
C LEU A 267 -30.78 -18.47 -7.43
N LYS A 268 -30.47 -18.63 -6.14
CA LYS A 268 -31.42 -19.11 -5.13
C LYS A 268 -32.55 -18.11 -4.90
N ILE A 269 -32.24 -16.82 -4.77
CA ILE A 269 -33.23 -15.75 -4.59
C ILE A 269 -34.17 -15.69 -5.80
N ALA A 270 -33.63 -15.66 -7.01
CA ALA A 270 -34.43 -15.61 -8.22
C ALA A 270 -35.36 -16.81 -8.38
N LYS A 271 -34.92 -18.03 -8.02
CA LYS A 271 -35.77 -19.22 -8.02
C LYS A 271 -36.89 -19.11 -6.98
N ALA A 272 -36.63 -18.58 -5.79
CA ALA A 272 -37.64 -18.39 -4.76
C ALA A 272 -38.69 -17.35 -5.17
N GLU A 273 -38.25 -16.20 -5.69
CA GLU A 273 -39.15 -15.13 -6.14
C GLU A 273 -40.03 -15.58 -7.31
N ASN A 274 -39.48 -16.32 -8.27
CA ASN A 274 -40.23 -16.85 -9.41
C ASN A 274 -41.25 -17.94 -8.99
N LYS A 275 -40.90 -18.77 -7.97
CA LYS A 275 -41.79 -19.84 -7.47
C LYS A 275 -43.01 -19.27 -6.77
N ASN A 276 -42.92 -18.10 -6.16
CA ASN A 276 -44.04 -17.40 -5.53
C ASN A 276 -45.04 -16.83 -6.53
N ASN A 277 -44.87 -17.12 -7.83
CA ASN A 277 -45.76 -16.83 -8.95
C ASN A 277 -46.29 -15.38 -9.01
N ASN A 278 -45.48 -14.44 -8.55
CA ASN A 278 -45.83 -13.03 -8.51
C ASN A 278 -45.52 -12.37 -9.85
N LYS A 279 -46.53 -11.71 -10.47
CA LYS A 279 -46.34 -10.91 -11.69
C LYS A 279 -45.22 -9.87 -11.61
N LYS A 280 -44.74 -9.56 -10.40
CA LYS A 280 -43.66 -8.62 -10.09
C LYS A 280 -42.36 -9.30 -9.64
N TRP A 281 -42.22 -10.62 -9.81
CA TRP A 281 -41.07 -11.38 -9.28
C TRP A 281 -39.73 -10.82 -9.69
N ILE A 282 -39.61 -10.24 -10.90
CA ILE A 282 -38.36 -9.63 -11.38
C ILE A 282 -38.00 -8.40 -10.55
N GLN A 283 -38.97 -7.53 -10.25
CA GLN A 283 -38.72 -6.35 -9.39
C GLN A 283 -38.34 -6.77 -7.97
N SER A 284 -39.09 -7.75 -7.40
CA SER A 284 -38.74 -8.31 -6.10
C SER A 284 -37.36 -8.94 -6.09
N PHE A 285 -36.99 -9.68 -7.15
CA PHE A 285 -35.65 -10.25 -7.30
C PHE A 285 -34.56 -9.17 -7.34
N ILE A 286 -34.73 -8.11 -8.14
CA ILE A 286 -33.76 -7.01 -8.22
C ILE A 286 -33.58 -6.35 -6.85
N ILE A 287 -34.67 -6.04 -6.16
CA ILE A 287 -34.62 -5.43 -4.83
C ILE A 287 -33.91 -6.37 -3.85
N SER A 288 -34.30 -7.64 -3.80
CA SER A 288 -33.66 -8.64 -2.93
C SER A 288 -32.19 -8.84 -3.26
N ALA A 289 -31.80 -8.79 -4.55
CA ALA A 289 -30.42 -8.90 -4.98
C ALA A 289 -29.56 -7.72 -4.50
N LEU A 290 -30.11 -6.51 -4.54
CA LEU A 290 -29.40 -5.30 -4.13
C LEU A 290 -29.29 -5.12 -2.62
N THR A 291 -30.22 -5.71 -1.87
CA THR A 291 -30.27 -5.62 -0.39
C THR A 291 -29.63 -6.82 0.31
N GLU A 292 -29.32 -7.87 -0.43
CA GLU A 292 -28.79 -9.11 0.12
C GLU A 292 -27.34 -9.00 0.57
N THR A 293 -26.99 -9.72 1.61
CA THR A 293 -25.63 -9.74 2.16
C THR A 293 -25.11 -11.17 2.36
N ILE A 294 -23.80 -11.30 2.30
CA ILE A 294 -23.07 -12.49 2.72
C ILE A 294 -22.20 -12.10 3.91
N LYS A 295 -22.50 -12.66 5.09
CA LYS A 295 -21.80 -12.32 6.35
C LYS A 295 -21.78 -10.81 6.65
N GLY A 296 -22.87 -10.11 6.36
CA GLY A 296 -23.01 -8.68 6.59
C GLY A 296 -22.35 -7.79 5.52
N VAL A 297 -21.79 -8.38 4.46
CA VAL A 297 -21.20 -7.64 3.33
C VAL A 297 -22.19 -7.71 2.16
N PRO A 298 -22.56 -6.57 1.54
CA PRO A 298 -23.46 -6.56 0.38
C PRO A 298 -22.95 -7.46 -0.75
N ILE A 299 -23.87 -8.15 -1.43
CA ILE A 299 -23.50 -8.91 -2.61
C ILE A 299 -23.07 -7.93 -3.71
N LEU A 300 -21.92 -8.19 -4.31
CA LEU A 300 -21.55 -7.51 -5.54
C LEU A 300 -22.41 -8.03 -6.69
N VAL A 301 -23.12 -7.14 -7.32
CA VAL A 301 -24.07 -7.47 -8.40
C VAL A 301 -23.70 -6.69 -9.65
N ASP A 302 -23.51 -7.43 -10.76
CA ASP A 302 -23.37 -6.86 -12.08
C ASP A 302 -24.72 -6.88 -12.82
N LYS A 303 -24.97 -5.87 -13.64
CA LYS A 303 -26.15 -5.78 -14.51
C LYS A 303 -26.31 -7.04 -15.35
N GLN A 304 -25.21 -7.49 -15.99
CA GLN A 304 -25.25 -8.67 -16.85
C GLN A 304 -25.57 -9.94 -16.08
N GLN A 305 -25.06 -10.09 -14.86
CA GLN A 305 -25.39 -11.25 -14.00
C GLN A 305 -26.86 -11.30 -13.59
N ILE A 306 -27.47 -10.16 -13.28
CA ILE A 306 -28.91 -10.09 -13.01
C ILE A 306 -29.68 -10.53 -14.26
N LEU A 307 -29.32 -10.00 -15.43
CA LEU A 307 -29.98 -10.33 -16.69
C LEU A 307 -29.82 -11.81 -17.05
N ASP A 308 -28.61 -12.36 -16.88
CA ASP A 308 -28.35 -13.79 -17.14
C ASP A 308 -29.09 -14.69 -16.14
N THR A 309 -29.22 -14.26 -14.89
CA THR A 309 -30.01 -14.98 -13.89
C THR A 309 -31.50 -14.99 -14.25
N ILE A 310 -32.06 -13.86 -14.71
CA ILE A 310 -33.44 -13.77 -15.20
C ILE A 310 -33.64 -14.67 -16.42
N LYS A 311 -32.68 -14.65 -17.36
CA LYS A 311 -32.71 -15.49 -18.55
C LYS A 311 -32.72 -16.99 -18.22
N ALA A 312 -31.92 -17.39 -17.26
CA ALA A 312 -31.83 -18.79 -16.83
C ALA A 312 -33.13 -19.30 -16.20
N ILE A 313 -33.92 -18.43 -15.60
CA ILE A 313 -35.15 -18.76 -14.89
C ILE A 313 -36.39 -18.59 -15.78
N ASP A 314 -36.53 -17.47 -16.49
CA ASP A 314 -37.70 -17.15 -17.33
C ASP A 314 -37.44 -17.43 -18.79
N LYS A 315 -37.34 -18.71 -19.15
CA LYS A 315 -37.08 -19.17 -20.52
C LYS A 315 -38.19 -18.80 -21.52
N LYS A 316 -39.42 -18.61 -21.08
CA LYS A 316 -40.60 -18.41 -21.98
C LYS A 316 -40.82 -16.92 -22.31
N ASN A 317 -40.63 -16.00 -21.35
CA ASN A 317 -40.91 -14.57 -21.54
C ASN A 317 -39.63 -13.70 -21.51
N TYR A 318 -38.53 -14.33 -21.72
CA TYR A 318 -37.19 -13.79 -21.59
C TYR A 318 -37.01 -12.38 -22.22
N SER A 319 -37.45 -12.16 -23.45
CA SER A 319 -37.20 -10.89 -24.15
C SER A 319 -37.92 -9.67 -23.55
N ARG A 320 -39.15 -9.86 -23.04
CA ARG A 320 -39.91 -8.79 -22.35
C ARG A 320 -39.35 -8.53 -20.96
N SER A 321 -39.05 -9.60 -20.23
CA SER A 321 -38.54 -9.57 -18.89
C SER A 321 -37.19 -8.87 -18.80
N ILE A 322 -36.27 -9.17 -19.73
CA ILE A 322 -34.96 -8.54 -19.81
C ILE A 322 -35.03 -7.08 -20.20
N LYS A 323 -35.82 -6.69 -21.20
CA LYS A 323 -35.97 -5.28 -21.59
C LYS A 323 -36.45 -4.42 -20.41
N ARG A 324 -37.38 -4.95 -19.61
CA ARG A 324 -37.89 -4.27 -18.42
C ARG A 324 -36.87 -4.19 -17.32
N ALA A 325 -36.21 -5.29 -17.02
CA ALA A 325 -35.15 -5.34 -16.00
C ALA A 325 -33.96 -4.44 -16.36
N ALA A 326 -33.51 -4.43 -17.61
CA ALA A 326 -32.43 -3.57 -18.08
C ALA A 326 -32.76 -2.08 -17.87
N LYS A 327 -33.99 -1.66 -18.18
CA LYS A 327 -34.42 -0.26 -17.93
C LYS A 327 -34.48 0.12 -16.46
N ASP A 328 -34.86 -0.83 -15.59
CA ASP A 328 -34.90 -0.60 -14.14
C ASP A 328 -33.48 -0.56 -13.55
N LEU A 329 -32.57 -1.40 -14.05
CA LEU A 329 -31.17 -1.45 -13.65
C LEU A 329 -30.36 -0.23 -14.13
N ASP A 330 -30.69 0.35 -15.29
CA ASP A 330 -30.05 1.58 -15.79
C ASP A 330 -30.26 2.79 -14.84
N LYS A 331 -31.32 2.76 -14.04
CA LYS A 331 -31.60 3.78 -13.02
C LYS A 331 -30.77 3.60 -11.75
N LEU A 332 -30.08 2.47 -11.61
CA LEU A 332 -29.35 2.05 -10.40
C LEU A 332 -27.84 2.09 -10.62
N ASN A 333 -27.36 2.87 -11.58
CA ASN A 333 -25.96 2.92 -12.05
C ASN A 333 -24.89 3.13 -10.94
N GLY A 334 -25.23 3.68 -9.77
CA GLY A 334 -24.29 3.84 -8.66
C GLY A 334 -23.86 2.54 -7.95
N TYR A 335 -24.64 1.46 -8.11
CA TYR A 335 -24.40 0.17 -7.43
C TYR A 335 -23.84 -0.92 -8.37
N ILE A 336 -23.79 -0.63 -9.65
CA ILE A 336 -23.49 -1.57 -10.73
C ILE A 336 -22.24 -1.04 -11.46
N GLY A 337 -21.18 -1.81 -11.56
CA GLY A 337 -19.95 -1.41 -12.26
C GLY A 337 -18.65 -1.80 -11.56
N ASN A 338 -18.74 -2.43 -10.39
CA ASN A 338 -17.55 -2.83 -9.63
C ASN A 338 -16.74 -3.95 -10.31
N PHE A 339 -17.37 -4.73 -11.21
CA PHE A 339 -16.70 -5.80 -11.95
C PHE A 339 -15.75 -5.26 -13.01
N GLU A 340 -16.18 -4.25 -13.77
CA GLU A 340 -15.33 -3.59 -14.76
C GLU A 340 -14.12 -2.96 -14.08
N LYS A 341 -14.32 -2.30 -12.95
CA LYS A 341 -13.26 -1.69 -12.15
C LYS A 341 -12.30 -2.72 -11.56
N LEU A 342 -12.83 -3.84 -11.06
CA LEU A 342 -12.01 -4.95 -10.59
C LEU A 342 -11.17 -5.54 -11.72
N SER A 343 -11.78 -5.75 -12.89
CA SER A 343 -11.10 -6.24 -14.09
C SER A 343 -10.03 -5.26 -14.56
N GLU A 344 -10.30 -3.95 -14.50
CA GLU A 344 -9.32 -2.92 -14.82
C GLU A 344 -8.10 -3.00 -13.90
N ILE A 345 -8.31 -3.07 -12.58
CA ILE A 345 -7.21 -3.21 -11.61
C ILE A 345 -6.40 -4.48 -11.88
N LYS A 346 -7.06 -5.62 -12.10
CA LYS A 346 -6.38 -6.88 -12.45
C LYS A 346 -5.51 -6.73 -13.69
N ASN A 347 -6.09 -6.22 -14.77
CA ASN A 347 -5.38 -6.07 -16.04
C ASN A 347 -4.20 -5.10 -15.91
N LYS A 348 -4.38 -3.97 -15.24
CA LYS A 348 -3.33 -2.96 -15.07
C LYS A 348 -2.23 -3.40 -14.09
N CYS A 349 -2.53 -4.29 -13.15
CA CYS A 349 -1.53 -4.96 -12.30
C CYS A 349 -0.97 -6.24 -12.93
N GLU A 350 -1.40 -6.61 -14.15
CA GLU A 350 -1.00 -7.86 -14.84
C GLU A 350 -1.19 -9.12 -13.97
N ILE A 351 -2.32 -9.17 -13.25
CA ILE A 351 -2.71 -10.31 -12.41
C ILE A 351 -3.55 -11.25 -13.26
N GLN A 352 -3.10 -12.49 -13.41
CA GLN A 352 -3.81 -13.57 -14.11
C GLN A 352 -4.94 -14.18 -13.29
#